data_8c9caaf4b62619b1413f7c9351321162
#
_entry.id   8c9caaf4b62619b1413f7c9351321162
#
_cell.length_a   1.000
_cell.length_b   1.000
_cell.length_c   1.000
_cell.angle_alpha   90.00
_cell.angle_beta   90.00
_cell.angle_gamma   90.00
#
_symmetry.space_group_name_H-M   'P 1'
#
loop_
_entity.id
_entity.type
_entity.pdbx_description
1 polymer ?
#
loop_
_entity_poly.entity_id
_entity_poly.type
_entity_poly.pdbx_seq_one_letter_code
_entity_poly.pdbx_strand_id
1 'polypeptide(L)'
;MATQATPDFLAGVIEGFYGQPWSPAERVELFDWMAGWGLNTYLYAPKDDLKHRAIWRELYAAPEAATLGELIRACKQQTIRFIYALSPGLDIRYSDEADLTHLKQRFEQMLGLGCQHFALLFDDIPDRMAAEDVKTFGSFASAQSHMANALFRWTRERSPDARFLFCPTPYCGRMAEHKLGGDGYLSTIGRELLPEIEVFWTGPEIISREITVAHMRELQDILRRKPVIWDNLYANDYDGRRFCCGPYAGRSPELRSEVSGLLCNPNNEFPLNYVPLRTLAEFARCAGEWDARKAYLSAMREWLPRFEAIGQPVTLEDLVLFGDCYYLPYEEGPEAEALFERTQSLLARKPADWGEEISAFRRQAARLREFCVRMTDLCQRPLFYALSRRIWELREELDLLERYVEFKSKGGAANAACRSDSHLPGTYRGGIVPRLQRLLVQQPDGTFAPVRHKSDRQTFHEPPLSRPSATLSPPRGERAGRGARPGRIMAGEQVQKEQEATHKAKPPIPSRL
;
A
#
# COMPACT_ATOMS: atom_id res chain seq x y z
N MET A 1 -25.66 23.39 0.73
CA MET A 1 -25.97 22.56 1.92
C MET A 1 -25.17 21.29 1.75
N ALA A 2 -24.20 21.02 2.65
CA ALA A 2 -23.46 19.77 2.61
C ALA A 2 -24.44 18.63 2.92
N THR A 3 -24.62 17.70 2.00
CA THR A 3 -25.30 16.44 2.29
C THR A 3 -24.48 15.70 3.33
N GLN A 4 -24.97 15.63 4.56
CA GLN A 4 -24.39 14.74 5.57
C GLN A 4 -24.38 13.33 4.95
N ALA A 5 -23.21 12.66 4.98
CA ALA A 5 -23.15 11.25 4.67
C ALA A 5 -24.21 10.52 5.50
N THR A 6 -24.98 9.64 4.87
CA THR A 6 -25.95 8.83 5.62
C THR A 6 -25.22 8.14 6.78
N PRO A 7 -25.79 8.04 7.98
CA PRO A 7 -25.13 7.48 9.16
C PRO A 7 -24.53 6.08 8.94
N ASP A 8 -24.99 5.36 7.93
CA ASP A 8 -24.57 4.01 7.59
C ASP A 8 -23.44 3.90 6.55
N PHE A 9 -23.11 4.99 5.82
CA PHE A 9 -22.04 4.96 4.82
C PHE A 9 -20.67 4.89 5.49
N LEU A 10 -19.87 3.88 5.14
CA LEU A 10 -18.51 3.73 5.66
C LEU A 10 -17.57 4.65 4.88
N ALA A 11 -16.89 5.57 5.58
CA ALA A 11 -15.83 6.38 5.00
C ALA A 11 -14.61 6.37 5.93
N GLY A 12 -13.46 5.93 5.43
CA GLY A 12 -12.31 5.84 6.32
C GLY A 12 -11.12 5.07 5.80
N VAL A 13 -10.46 4.35 6.69
CA VAL A 13 -9.14 3.76 6.47
C VAL A 13 -9.14 2.28 6.76
N ILE A 14 -8.51 1.51 5.88
CA ILE A 14 -8.13 0.13 6.11
C ILE A 14 -6.62 0.08 6.34
N GLU A 15 -6.14 -0.24 7.54
CA GLU A 15 -4.75 -0.59 7.75
C GLU A 15 -4.55 -2.04 7.29
N GLY A 16 -4.48 -2.24 5.96
CA GLY A 16 -4.54 -3.56 5.32
C GLY A 16 -3.33 -3.91 4.47
N PHE A 17 -2.24 -3.17 4.59
CA PHE A 17 -1.00 -3.34 3.84
C PHE A 17 -0.08 -4.41 4.44
N TYR A 18 0.84 -4.92 3.64
CA TYR A 18 2.00 -5.68 4.07
C TYR A 18 3.11 -4.73 4.51
N GLY A 19 3.91 -5.14 5.51
CA GLY A 19 4.97 -4.33 6.10
C GLY A 19 4.70 -3.99 7.55
N GLN A 20 5.53 -3.15 8.12
CA GLN A 20 5.43 -2.80 9.54
C GLN A 20 4.08 -2.14 9.86
N PRO A 21 3.27 -2.72 10.76
CA PRO A 21 2.04 -2.08 11.25
C PRO A 21 2.33 -0.73 11.90
N TRP A 22 1.41 0.19 11.79
CA TRP A 22 1.54 1.48 12.47
C TRP A 22 1.61 1.33 13.99
N SER A 23 2.39 2.20 14.62
CA SER A 23 2.48 2.25 16.07
C SER A 23 1.14 2.71 16.69
N PRO A 24 0.88 2.40 17.98
CA PRO A 24 -0.28 2.91 18.68
C PRO A 24 -0.42 4.44 18.63
N ALA A 25 0.72 5.17 18.71
CA ALA A 25 0.73 6.62 18.64
C ALA A 25 0.31 7.14 17.26
N GLU A 26 0.79 6.53 16.18
CA GLU A 26 0.39 6.87 14.81
C GLU A 26 -1.10 6.59 14.57
N ARG A 27 -1.64 5.51 15.12
CA ARG A 27 -3.08 5.22 15.03
C ARG A 27 -3.94 6.24 15.79
N VAL A 28 -3.49 6.69 16.97
CA VAL A 28 -4.19 7.75 17.73
C VAL A 28 -4.17 9.05 16.93
N GLU A 29 -3.03 9.45 16.35
CA GLU A 29 -2.94 10.62 15.47
C GLU A 29 -3.86 10.47 14.24
N LEU A 30 -3.94 9.27 13.64
CA LEU A 30 -4.89 8.98 12.57
C LEU A 30 -6.34 9.23 13.01
N PHE A 31 -6.70 8.79 14.22
CA PHE A 31 -8.07 8.98 14.73
C PHE A 31 -8.40 10.45 14.93
N ASP A 32 -7.43 11.27 15.36
CA ASP A 32 -7.60 12.73 15.44
C ASP A 32 -7.84 13.33 14.05
N TRP A 33 -7.07 12.90 13.02
CA TRP A 33 -7.32 13.34 11.64
C TRP A 33 -8.71 12.91 11.16
N MET A 34 -9.06 11.64 11.36
CA MET A 34 -10.33 11.09 10.92
C MET A 34 -11.52 11.82 11.55
N ALA A 35 -11.49 12.05 12.86
CA ALA A 35 -12.53 12.77 13.56
C ALA A 35 -12.65 14.22 13.07
N GLY A 36 -11.51 14.93 12.95
CA GLY A 36 -11.47 16.31 12.46
C GLY A 36 -11.97 16.45 11.02
N TRP A 37 -11.79 15.42 10.20
CA TRP A 37 -12.21 15.42 8.78
C TRP A 37 -13.56 14.75 8.53
N GLY A 38 -14.16 14.12 9.54
CA GLY A 38 -15.44 13.44 9.44
C GLY A 38 -15.38 12.08 8.74
N LEU A 39 -14.23 11.39 8.78
CA LEU A 39 -14.12 9.98 8.47
C LEU A 39 -14.59 9.17 9.69
N ASN A 40 -15.36 8.11 9.46
CA ASN A 40 -16.12 7.44 10.52
C ASN A 40 -15.74 5.97 10.74
N THR A 41 -14.78 5.42 9.98
CA THR A 41 -14.48 3.98 10.03
C THR A 41 -12.99 3.71 9.92
N TYR A 42 -12.46 2.96 10.89
CA TYR A 42 -11.12 2.40 10.86
C TYR A 42 -11.21 0.87 10.89
N LEU A 43 -10.60 0.21 9.91
CA LEU A 43 -10.52 -1.24 9.85
C LEU A 43 -9.09 -1.70 10.15
N TYR A 44 -8.95 -2.48 11.22
CA TYR A 44 -7.69 -3.07 11.65
C TYR A 44 -7.46 -4.40 10.93
N ALA A 45 -6.55 -4.40 9.96
CA ALA A 45 -6.21 -5.57 9.13
C ALA A 45 -4.72 -5.65 8.74
N PRO A 46 -3.74 -5.25 9.60
CA PRO A 46 -2.33 -5.25 9.20
C PRO A 46 -1.87 -6.67 8.90
N LYS A 47 -1.38 -6.89 7.66
CA LYS A 47 -1.03 -8.24 7.18
C LYS A 47 0.14 -8.85 7.96
N ASP A 48 1.04 -8.02 8.50
CA ASP A 48 2.19 -8.46 9.29
C ASP A 48 1.95 -8.46 10.81
N ASP A 49 0.71 -8.22 11.26
CA ASP A 49 0.25 -8.73 12.56
C ASP A 49 0.04 -10.25 12.40
N LEU A 50 0.98 -11.03 12.92
CA LEU A 50 0.97 -12.48 12.71
C LEU A 50 -0.31 -13.14 13.22
N LYS A 51 -0.91 -12.62 14.30
CA LYS A 51 -2.16 -13.13 14.88
C LYS A 51 -3.40 -12.71 14.11
N HIS A 52 -3.29 -11.71 13.24
CA HIS A 52 -4.33 -11.40 12.27
C HIS A 52 -4.37 -12.42 11.12
N ARG A 53 -3.21 -13.00 10.72
CA ARG A 53 -3.11 -13.80 9.51
C ARG A 53 -2.35 -15.12 9.69
N ALA A 54 -1.04 -15.08 9.92
CA ALA A 54 -0.17 -16.27 9.83
C ALA A 54 -0.40 -17.30 10.93
N ILE A 55 -0.67 -16.84 12.15
CA ILE A 55 -0.98 -17.67 13.33
C ILE A 55 -2.34 -17.27 13.93
N TRP A 56 -3.32 -17.11 13.07
CA TRP A 56 -4.63 -16.57 13.39
C TRP A 56 -5.41 -17.34 14.46
N ARG A 57 -5.06 -18.61 14.72
CA ARG A 57 -5.67 -19.42 15.78
C ARG A 57 -5.23 -19.00 17.18
N GLU A 58 -4.05 -18.34 17.30
CA GLU A 58 -3.53 -17.91 18.60
C GLU A 58 -4.16 -16.61 19.06
N LEU A 59 -4.70 -16.58 20.28
CA LEU A 59 -5.26 -15.37 20.87
C LEU A 59 -4.15 -14.35 21.18
N TYR A 60 -4.51 -13.08 21.20
CA TYR A 60 -3.61 -12.03 21.69
C TYR A 60 -3.30 -12.25 23.17
N ALA A 61 -2.02 -12.14 23.53
CA ALA A 61 -1.59 -12.13 24.93
C ALA A 61 -2.09 -10.86 25.64
N ALA A 62 -2.14 -10.88 26.98
CA ALA A 62 -2.72 -9.79 27.75
C ALA A 62 -2.18 -8.39 27.41
N PRO A 63 -0.86 -8.16 27.19
CA PRO A 63 -0.36 -6.84 26.79
C PRO A 63 -0.84 -6.40 25.40
N GLU A 64 -0.85 -7.32 24.43
CA GLU A 64 -1.34 -7.04 23.06
C GLU A 64 -2.83 -6.73 23.06
N ALA A 65 -3.61 -7.53 23.78
CA ALA A 65 -5.04 -7.33 23.96
C ALA A 65 -5.34 -5.98 24.63
N ALA A 66 -4.56 -5.59 25.64
CA ALA A 66 -4.70 -4.29 26.30
C ALA A 66 -4.49 -3.14 25.31
N THR A 67 -3.44 -3.20 24.48
CA THR A 67 -3.17 -2.20 23.43
C THR A 67 -4.32 -2.10 22.42
N LEU A 68 -4.85 -3.24 21.95
CA LEU A 68 -6.01 -3.24 21.06
C LEU A 68 -7.25 -2.65 21.74
N GLY A 69 -7.48 -2.97 23.03
CA GLY A 69 -8.56 -2.40 23.81
C GLY A 69 -8.45 -0.88 23.98
N GLU A 70 -7.24 -0.34 24.08
CA GLU A 70 -6.99 1.10 24.09
C GLU A 70 -7.35 1.75 22.76
N LEU A 71 -6.97 1.14 21.63
CA LEU A 71 -7.31 1.64 20.29
C LEU A 71 -8.83 1.60 20.05
N ILE A 72 -9.50 0.53 20.46
CA ILE A 72 -10.96 0.42 20.35
C ILE A 72 -11.64 1.54 21.14
N ARG A 73 -11.16 1.81 22.36
CA ARG A 73 -11.69 2.91 23.20
C ARG A 73 -11.42 4.28 22.58
N ALA A 74 -10.21 4.52 22.02
CA ALA A 74 -9.86 5.75 21.35
C ALA A 74 -10.78 6.02 20.14
N CYS A 75 -11.02 5.01 19.29
CA CYS A 75 -11.98 5.12 18.18
C CYS A 75 -13.39 5.47 18.69
N LYS A 76 -13.86 4.78 19.72
CA LYS A 76 -15.19 5.03 20.31
C LYS A 76 -15.33 6.46 20.86
N GLN A 77 -14.31 6.97 21.54
CA GLN A 77 -14.29 8.35 22.06
C GLN A 77 -14.42 9.40 20.95
N GLN A 78 -13.88 9.10 19.77
CA GLN A 78 -13.93 9.96 18.60
C GLN A 78 -15.08 9.65 17.63
N THR A 79 -16.03 8.81 18.04
CA THR A 79 -17.17 8.39 17.20
C THR A 79 -16.72 7.70 15.90
N ILE A 80 -15.56 7.06 15.91
CA ILE A 80 -15.03 6.25 14.82
C ILE A 80 -15.39 4.79 15.06
N ARG A 81 -15.98 4.14 14.05
CA ARG A 81 -16.27 2.71 14.07
C ARG A 81 -14.95 1.93 13.91
N PHE A 82 -14.59 1.18 14.94
CA PHE A 82 -13.49 0.22 14.87
C PHE A 82 -14.01 -1.11 14.34
N ILE A 83 -13.44 -1.61 13.25
CA ILE A 83 -13.74 -2.93 12.68
C ILE A 83 -12.50 -3.80 12.84
N TYR A 84 -12.63 -4.94 13.52
CA TYR A 84 -11.57 -5.93 13.63
C TYR A 84 -11.66 -6.92 12.47
N ALA A 85 -10.58 -7.09 11.71
CA ALA A 85 -10.52 -8.08 10.66
C ALA A 85 -9.67 -9.29 11.06
N LEU A 86 -10.04 -10.48 10.51
CA LEU A 86 -9.28 -11.71 10.64
C LEU A 86 -9.12 -12.35 9.25
N SER A 87 -7.90 -12.81 8.93
CA SER A 87 -7.54 -13.38 7.62
C SER A 87 -7.02 -14.81 7.77
N PRO A 88 -7.90 -15.80 7.92
CA PRO A 88 -7.52 -17.19 8.21
C PRO A 88 -7.13 -18.00 6.96
N GLY A 89 -7.26 -17.44 5.76
CA GLY A 89 -7.28 -18.19 4.49
C GLY A 89 -5.98 -18.88 4.09
N LEU A 90 -4.85 -18.65 4.80
CA LEU A 90 -3.59 -19.31 4.47
C LEU A 90 -3.62 -20.82 4.72
N ASP A 91 -4.33 -21.26 5.76
CA ASP A 91 -4.30 -22.64 6.21
C ASP A 91 -5.60 -23.14 6.87
N ILE A 92 -6.68 -22.36 6.73
CA ILE A 92 -7.99 -22.74 7.27
C ILE A 92 -8.50 -24.04 6.64
N ARG A 93 -9.14 -24.86 7.46
CA ARG A 93 -9.93 -26.01 7.03
C ARG A 93 -11.41 -25.70 7.20
N TYR A 94 -12.10 -25.45 6.11
CA TYR A 94 -13.49 -24.98 6.11
C TYR A 94 -14.46 -26.03 6.67
N SER A 95 -14.13 -27.32 6.53
CA SER A 95 -14.92 -28.45 7.06
C SER A 95 -14.58 -28.83 8.51
N ASP A 96 -13.59 -28.15 9.13
CA ASP A 96 -13.18 -28.44 10.51
C ASP A 96 -13.86 -27.50 11.50
N GLU A 97 -14.73 -28.05 12.34
CA GLU A 97 -15.42 -27.32 13.41
C GLU A 97 -14.45 -26.69 14.43
N ALA A 98 -13.23 -27.22 14.56
CA ALA A 98 -12.21 -26.63 15.42
C ALA A 98 -11.77 -25.26 14.88
N ASP A 99 -11.64 -25.09 13.56
CA ASP A 99 -11.27 -23.82 12.96
C ASP A 99 -12.38 -22.77 13.11
N LEU A 100 -13.65 -23.17 12.96
CA LEU A 100 -14.77 -22.28 13.27
C LEU A 100 -14.76 -21.88 14.76
N THR A 101 -14.41 -22.79 15.64
CA THR A 101 -14.28 -22.51 17.07
C THR A 101 -13.16 -21.50 17.36
N HIS A 102 -11.99 -21.62 16.70
CA HIS A 102 -10.91 -20.63 16.83
C HIS A 102 -11.33 -19.24 16.34
N LEU A 103 -12.07 -19.15 15.22
CA LEU A 103 -12.61 -17.87 14.74
C LEU A 103 -13.55 -17.25 15.79
N LYS A 104 -14.47 -18.03 16.37
CA LYS A 104 -15.37 -17.58 17.43
C LYS A 104 -14.61 -17.12 18.67
N GLN A 105 -13.59 -17.85 19.11
CA GLN A 105 -12.77 -17.50 20.28
C GLN A 105 -12.04 -16.17 20.06
N ARG A 106 -11.49 -15.91 18.87
CA ARG A 106 -10.88 -14.63 18.53
C ARG A 106 -11.91 -13.49 18.57
N PHE A 107 -13.08 -13.68 17.99
CA PHE A 107 -14.12 -12.66 18.00
C PHE A 107 -14.67 -12.43 19.43
N GLU A 108 -14.77 -13.48 20.23
CA GLU A 108 -15.12 -13.35 21.67
C GLU A 108 -14.09 -12.51 22.42
N GLN A 109 -12.78 -12.73 22.17
CA GLN A 109 -11.72 -11.91 22.74
C GLN A 109 -11.89 -10.43 22.35
N MET A 110 -12.18 -10.13 21.08
CA MET A 110 -12.37 -8.77 20.61
C MET A 110 -13.66 -8.13 21.16
N LEU A 111 -14.75 -8.88 21.27
CA LEU A 111 -15.99 -8.44 21.92
C LEU A 111 -15.73 -8.05 23.38
N GLY A 112 -14.93 -8.87 24.10
CA GLY A 112 -14.51 -8.59 25.48
C GLY A 112 -13.68 -7.30 25.62
N LEU A 113 -12.98 -6.87 24.56
CA LEU A 113 -12.26 -5.59 24.50
C LEU A 113 -13.16 -4.41 24.09
N GLY A 114 -14.43 -4.66 23.73
CA GLY A 114 -15.40 -3.65 23.32
C GLY A 114 -15.52 -3.42 21.80
N CYS A 115 -14.89 -4.27 20.97
CA CYS A 115 -15.11 -4.28 19.53
C CYS A 115 -16.51 -4.81 19.21
N GLN A 116 -17.23 -4.15 18.31
CA GLN A 116 -18.59 -4.51 17.93
C GLN A 116 -18.73 -4.93 16.46
N HIS A 117 -17.77 -4.58 15.62
CA HIS A 117 -17.84 -4.77 14.16
C HIS A 117 -16.65 -5.61 13.69
N PHE A 118 -16.88 -6.46 12.70
CA PHE A 118 -15.91 -7.47 12.29
C PHE A 118 -15.79 -7.60 10.78
N ALA A 119 -14.66 -8.14 10.34
CA ALA A 119 -14.45 -8.55 8.96
C ALA A 119 -13.75 -9.91 8.89
N LEU A 120 -14.11 -10.70 7.87
CA LEU A 120 -13.46 -11.98 7.55
C LEU A 120 -12.86 -11.88 6.15
N LEU A 121 -11.55 -12.09 6.05
CA LEU A 121 -10.80 -11.80 4.82
C LEU A 121 -10.23 -13.07 4.21
N PHE A 122 -10.49 -13.29 2.91
CA PHE A 122 -9.96 -14.41 2.13
C PHE A 122 -9.18 -13.93 0.89
N ASP A 123 -8.63 -12.72 0.97
CA ASP A 123 -7.71 -12.19 -0.03
C ASP A 123 -6.32 -12.85 0.05
N ASP A 124 -5.64 -12.95 -1.09
CA ASP A 124 -4.26 -13.45 -1.23
C ASP A 124 -4.03 -14.81 -0.54
N ILE A 125 -4.89 -15.76 -0.78
CA ILE A 125 -4.84 -17.11 -0.23
C ILE A 125 -4.32 -18.12 -1.26
N PRO A 126 -3.87 -19.34 -0.84
CA PRO A 126 -3.55 -20.42 -1.76
C PRO A 126 -4.73 -20.78 -2.68
N ASP A 127 -4.43 -21.18 -3.91
CA ASP A 127 -5.40 -21.51 -4.97
C ASP A 127 -6.02 -22.92 -4.83
N ARG A 128 -5.69 -23.66 -3.76
CA ARG A 128 -6.14 -25.03 -3.54
C ARG A 128 -6.76 -25.22 -2.17
N MET A 129 -7.96 -25.78 -2.16
CA MET A 129 -8.60 -26.24 -0.95
C MET A 129 -8.09 -27.61 -0.51
N ALA A 130 -8.22 -27.93 0.78
CA ALA A 130 -8.00 -29.28 1.28
C ALA A 130 -9.03 -30.25 0.66
N ALA A 131 -8.64 -31.52 0.47
CA ALA A 131 -9.48 -32.52 -0.18
C ALA A 131 -10.85 -32.72 0.53
N GLU A 132 -10.85 -32.68 1.85
CA GLU A 132 -12.09 -32.79 2.65
C GLU A 132 -13.01 -31.57 2.47
N ASP A 133 -12.44 -30.37 2.34
CA ASP A 133 -13.20 -29.17 2.07
C ASP A 133 -13.84 -29.20 0.67
N VAL A 134 -13.07 -29.68 -0.35
CA VAL A 134 -13.60 -29.89 -1.69
C VAL A 134 -14.77 -30.87 -1.67
N LYS A 135 -14.62 -31.98 -0.95
CA LYS A 135 -15.67 -33.00 -0.82
C LYS A 135 -16.92 -32.46 -0.13
N THR A 136 -16.74 -31.60 0.86
CA THR A 136 -17.86 -31.06 1.67
C THR A 136 -18.58 -29.93 0.98
N PHE A 137 -17.84 -29.00 0.35
CA PHE A 137 -18.41 -27.73 -0.16
C PHE A 137 -18.38 -27.60 -1.68
N GLY A 138 -17.55 -28.37 -2.36
CA GLY A 138 -17.41 -28.34 -3.81
C GLY A 138 -16.66 -27.11 -4.37
N SER A 139 -16.70 -25.96 -3.70
CA SER A 139 -16.08 -24.72 -4.15
C SER A 139 -15.59 -23.84 -3.00
N PHE A 140 -14.60 -22.98 -3.29
CA PHE A 140 -14.17 -21.94 -2.34
C PHE A 140 -15.32 -21.03 -1.92
N ALA A 141 -16.16 -20.61 -2.90
CA ALA A 141 -17.25 -19.70 -2.62
C ALA A 141 -18.24 -20.27 -1.60
N SER A 142 -18.64 -21.55 -1.76
CA SER A 142 -19.55 -22.22 -0.81
C SER A 142 -18.90 -22.42 0.55
N ALA A 143 -17.63 -22.84 0.60
CA ALA A 143 -16.88 -23.03 1.82
C ALA A 143 -16.74 -21.72 2.62
N GLN A 144 -16.34 -20.66 1.94
CA GLN A 144 -16.15 -19.33 2.53
C GLN A 144 -17.48 -18.71 2.97
N SER A 145 -18.54 -18.87 2.17
CA SER A 145 -19.89 -18.43 2.55
C SER A 145 -20.40 -19.17 3.80
N HIS A 146 -20.15 -20.49 3.89
CA HIS A 146 -20.51 -21.27 5.07
C HIS A 146 -19.86 -20.70 6.33
N MET A 147 -18.54 -20.51 6.33
CA MET A 147 -17.79 -19.98 7.47
C MET A 147 -18.23 -18.56 7.84
N ALA A 148 -18.36 -17.68 6.83
CA ALA A 148 -18.79 -16.31 7.05
C ALA A 148 -20.21 -16.23 7.63
N ASN A 149 -21.14 -17.00 7.09
CA ASN A 149 -22.52 -17.05 7.58
C ASN A 149 -22.61 -17.59 9.01
N ALA A 150 -21.88 -18.67 9.33
CA ALA A 150 -21.85 -19.25 10.67
C ALA A 150 -21.28 -18.26 11.70
N LEU A 151 -20.16 -17.61 11.35
CA LEU A 151 -19.52 -16.63 12.23
C LEU A 151 -20.35 -15.36 12.37
N PHE A 152 -21.00 -14.90 11.30
CA PHE A 152 -21.90 -13.75 11.33
C PHE A 152 -23.10 -13.98 12.26
N ARG A 153 -23.81 -15.12 12.14
CA ARG A 153 -24.94 -15.47 13.02
C ARG A 153 -24.49 -15.47 14.48
N TRP A 154 -23.38 -16.13 14.76
CA TRP A 154 -22.80 -16.20 16.11
C TRP A 154 -22.44 -14.81 16.65
N THR A 155 -21.91 -13.92 15.79
CA THR A 155 -21.58 -12.53 16.16
C THR A 155 -22.83 -11.71 16.45
N ARG A 156 -23.87 -11.83 15.60
CA ARG A 156 -25.13 -11.08 15.77
C ARG A 156 -25.90 -11.45 17.03
N GLU A 157 -25.80 -12.69 17.51
CA GLU A 157 -26.34 -13.09 18.79
C GLU A 157 -25.72 -12.33 19.98
N ARG A 158 -24.46 -11.88 19.86
CA ARG A 158 -23.66 -11.20 20.91
C ARG A 158 -23.57 -9.70 20.73
N SER A 159 -23.63 -9.25 19.49
CA SER A 159 -23.62 -7.85 19.08
C SER A 159 -24.70 -7.66 18.00
N PRO A 160 -25.96 -7.38 18.40
CA PRO A 160 -27.09 -7.29 17.46
C PRO A 160 -26.92 -6.25 16.34
N ASP A 161 -26.17 -5.18 16.61
CA ASP A 161 -25.89 -4.09 15.65
C ASP A 161 -24.55 -4.27 14.92
N ALA A 162 -23.92 -5.46 15.04
CA ALA A 162 -22.64 -5.71 14.40
C ALA A 162 -22.74 -5.54 12.87
N ARG A 163 -21.85 -4.72 12.31
CA ARG A 163 -21.53 -4.81 10.88
C ARG A 163 -20.53 -5.92 10.68
N PHE A 164 -20.70 -6.64 9.60
CA PHE A 164 -19.84 -7.76 9.25
C PHE A 164 -19.47 -7.67 7.77
N LEU A 165 -18.16 -7.60 7.51
CA LEU A 165 -17.64 -7.43 6.18
C LEU A 165 -16.89 -8.69 5.74
N PHE A 166 -16.89 -8.94 4.45
CA PHE A 166 -16.29 -10.12 3.85
C PHE A 166 -15.41 -9.71 2.66
N CYS A 167 -14.15 -10.16 2.65
CA CYS A 167 -13.30 -10.00 1.48
C CYS A 167 -13.22 -11.30 0.69
N PRO A 168 -13.71 -11.34 -0.55
CA PRO A 168 -13.66 -12.52 -1.40
C PRO A 168 -12.23 -12.80 -1.89
N THR A 169 -11.96 -14.04 -2.32
CA THR A 169 -10.66 -14.40 -2.92
C THR A 169 -10.41 -13.65 -4.23
N PRO A 170 -11.33 -13.62 -5.23
CA PRO A 170 -11.23 -12.66 -6.31
C PRO A 170 -11.86 -11.33 -5.87
N TYR A 171 -11.04 -10.40 -5.41
CA TYR A 171 -11.49 -9.11 -4.89
C TYR A 171 -11.45 -7.96 -5.91
N CYS A 172 -11.13 -8.24 -7.18
CA CYS A 172 -11.18 -7.28 -8.28
C CYS A 172 -11.62 -7.93 -9.59
N GLY A 173 -12.01 -7.10 -10.58
CA GLY A 173 -12.49 -7.53 -11.90
C GLY A 173 -11.53 -8.48 -12.60
N ARG A 174 -10.26 -8.09 -12.71
CA ARG A 174 -9.22 -8.93 -13.33
C ARG A 174 -9.08 -10.32 -12.69
N MET A 175 -9.11 -10.40 -11.36
CA MET A 175 -9.03 -11.69 -10.67
C MET A 175 -10.27 -12.57 -10.95
N ALA A 176 -11.44 -11.96 -11.00
CA ALA A 176 -12.68 -12.65 -11.33
C ALA A 176 -12.70 -13.14 -12.78
N GLU A 177 -12.20 -12.35 -13.73
CA GLU A 177 -12.03 -12.74 -15.15
C GLU A 177 -11.06 -13.92 -15.29
N HIS A 178 -9.98 -13.95 -14.50
CA HIS A 178 -9.04 -15.07 -14.44
C HIS A 178 -9.57 -16.26 -13.60
N LYS A 179 -10.84 -16.20 -13.16
CA LYS A 179 -11.52 -17.26 -12.40
C LYS A 179 -10.79 -17.68 -11.13
N LEU A 180 -10.10 -16.73 -10.49
CA LEU A 180 -9.48 -17.00 -9.19
C LEU A 180 -10.56 -17.42 -8.19
N GLY A 181 -10.34 -18.51 -7.45
CA GLY A 181 -11.36 -19.11 -6.58
C GLY A 181 -12.35 -20.03 -7.29
N GLY A 182 -12.22 -20.19 -8.63
CA GLY A 182 -13.03 -21.09 -9.46
C GLY A 182 -14.17 -20.41 -10.22
N ASP A 183 -14.77 -21.18 -11.14
CA ASP A 183 -15.89 -20.72 -11.95
C ASP A 183 -17.10 -20.32 -11.11
N GLY A 184 -17.74 -19.20 -11.47
CA GLY A 184 -18.95 -18.73 -10.81
C GLY A 184 -18.79 -18.30 -9.36
N TYR A 185 -17.56 -18.03 -8.90
CA TYR A 185 -17.29 -17.66 -7.51
C TYR A 185 -18.16 -16.50 -7.02
N LEU A 186 -18.14 -15.33 -7.69
CA LEU A 186 -18.90 -14.15 -7.26
C LEU A 186 -20.42 -14.38 -7.28
N SER A 187 -20.94 -15.09 -8.28
CA SER A 187 -22.36 -15.40 -8.33
C SER A 187 -22.79 -16.37 -7.23
N THR A 188 -21.91 -17.26 -6.80
CA THR A 188 -22.14 -18.15 -5.66
C THR A 188 -22.12 -17.35 -4.35
N ILE A 189 -21.16 -16.45 -4.15
CA ILE A 189 -21.18 -15.50 -3.03
C ILE A 189 -22.49 -14.71 -3.00
N GLY A 190 -22.95 -14.20 -4.15
CA GLY A 190 -24.20 -13.45 -4.23
C GLY A 190 -25.46 -14.24 -3.84
N ARG A 191 -25.43 -15.58 -4.01
CA ARG A 191 -26.57 -16.46 -3.63
C ARG A 191 -26.48 -17.00 -2.22
N GLU A 192 -25.29 -17.37 -1.76
CA GLU A 192 -25.10 -18.17 -0.53
C GLU A 192 -24.68 -17.34 0.69
N LEU A 193 -24.00 -16.20 0.46
CA LEU A 193 -23.64 -15.31 1.57
C LEU A 193 -24.87 -14.54 2.06
N LEU A 194 -25.10 -14.49 3.35
CA LEU A 194 -26.23 -13.76 3.95
C LEU A 194 -26.23 -12.30 3.48
N PRO A 195 -27.39 -11.73 3.14
CA PRO A 195 -27.50 -10.42 2.52
C PRO A 195 -27.00 -9.26 3.38
N GLU A 196 -26.99 -9.42 4.69
CA GLU A 196 -26.50 -8.43 5.66
C GLU A 196 -24.97 -8.38 5.76
N ILE A 197 -24.27 -9.36 5.21
CA ILE A 197 -22.80 -9.36 5.14
C ILE A 197 -22.36 -8.49 3.97
N GLU A 198 -21.61 -7.45 4.25
CA GLU A 198 -21.08 -6.53 3.24
C GLU A 198 -19.84 -7.13 2.55
N VAL A 199 -19.67 -6.87 1.27
CA VAL A 199 -18.59 -7.47 0.47
C VAL A 199 -17.62 -6.40 -0.01
N PHE A 200 -16.32 -6.63 0.22
CA PHE A 200 -15.26 -5.77 -0.28
C PHE A 200 -14.99 -5.96 -1.77
N TRP A 201 -14.58 -4.88 -2.42
CA TRP A 201 -14.15 -4.87 -3.80
C TRP A 201 -13.15 -3.75 -4.07
N THR A 202 -12.09 -4.01 -4.85
CA THR A 202 -11.06 -3.01 -5.15
C THR A 202 -11.27 -2.32 -6.50
N GLY A 203 -12.29 -2.70 -7.25
CA GLY A 203 -12.60 -2.19 -8.58
C GLY A 203 -12.17 -3.15 -9.70
N PRO A 204 -11.98 -2.66 -10.95
CA PRO A 204 -11.53 -3.49 -12.08
C PRO A 204 -10.17 -4.16 -11.82
N GLU A 205 -9.29 -3.48 -11.09
CA GLU A 205 -7.92 -3.91 -10.81
C GLU A 205 -7.65 -3.99 -9.30
N ILE A 206 -6.52 -4.60 -8.92
CA ILE A 206 -6.02 -4.57 -7.52
C ILE A 206 -5.82 -3.12 -7.09
N ILE A 207 -5.18 -2.32 -7.96
CA ILE A 207 -5.05 -0.86 -7.81
C ILE A 207 -5.77 -0.26 -9.02
N SER A 208 -7.01 0.14 -8.84
CA SER A 208 -7.85 0.65 -9.92
C SER A 208 -7.55 2.12 -10.21
N ARG A 209 -7.19 2.43 -11.47
CA ARG A 209 -7.08 3.81 -11.93
C ARG A 209 -8.42 4.52 -11.84
N GLU A 210 -9.46 3.83 -12.29
CA GLU A 210 -10.83 4.32 -12.29
C GLU A 210 -11.77 3.25 -11.74
N ILE A 211 -12.76 3.68 -10.95
CA ILE A 211 -13.87 2.85 -10.48
C ILE A 211 -15.16 3.54 -10.94
N THR A 212 -15.81 2.97 -11.95
CA THR A 212 -17.00 3.57 -12.57
C THR A 212 -18.29 3.12 -11.92
N VAL A 213 -19.34 3.94 -12.04
CA VAL A 213 -20.70 3.61 -11.64
C VAL A 213 -21.21 2.37 -12.40
N ALA A 214 -20.91 2.26 -13.70
CA ALA A 214 -21.31 1.11 -14.52
C ALA A 214 -20.75 -0.20 -13.96
N HIS A 215 -19.43 -0.24 -13.67
CA HIS A 215 -18.79 -1.41 -13.09
C HIS A 215 -19.40 -1.80 -11.74
N MET A 216 -19.77 -0.82 -10.90
CA MET A 216 -20.40 -1.11 -9.61
C MET A 216 -21.79 -1.68 -9.76
N ARG A 217 -22.58 -1.22 -10.73
CA ARG A 217 -23.93 -1.76 -11.01
C ARG A 217 -23.86 -3.20 -11.50
N GLU A 218 -22.97 -3.49 -12.44
CA GLU A 218 -22.73 -4.87 -12.91
C GLU A 218 -22.34 -5.79 -11.73
N LEU A 219 -21.46 -5.33 -10.85
CA LEU A 219 -21.06 -6.10 -9.67
C LEU A 219 -22.22 -6.29 -8.67
N GLN A 220 -23.06 -5.26 -8.47
CA GLN A 220 -24.23 -5.35 -7.58
C GLN A 220 -25.22 -6.41 -8.08
N ASP A 221 -25.44 -6.51 -9.38
CA ASP A 221 -26.31 -7.53 -9.98
C ASP A 221 -25.80 -8.95 -9.68
N ILE A 222 -24.49 -9.15 -9.72
CA ILE A 222 -23.84 -10.43 -9.42
C ILE A 222 -23.88 -10.73 -7.91
N LEU A 223 -23.46 -9.77 -7.09
CA LEU A 223 -23.37 -9.93 -5.62
C LEU A 223 -24.71 -9.78 -4.92
N ARG A 224 -25.73 -9.22 -5.58
CA ARG A 224 -27.08 -8.92 -5.03
C ARG A 224 -27.03 -7.95 -3.83
N ARG A 225 -26.01 -7.10 -3.78
CA ARG A 225 -25.78 -6.07 -2.74
C ARG A 225 -24.81 -5.02 -3.19
N LYS A 226 -24.84 -3.84 -2.58
CA LYS A 226 -23.84 -2.80 -2.79
C LYS A 226 -22.51 -3.23 -2.15
N PRO A 227 -21.39 -3.17 -2.89
CA PRO A 227 -20.08 -3.48 -2.30
C PRO A 227 -19.59 -2.34 -1.40
N VAL A 228 -18.61 -2.66 -0.54
CA VAL A 228 -17.74 -1.67 0.10
C VAL A 228 -16.44 -1.61 -0.69
N ILE A 229 -16.02 -0.43 -1.10
CA ILE A 229 -14.75 -0.28 -1.80
C ILE A 229 -13.61 -0.36 -0.80
N TRP A 230 -12.71 -1.32 -1.03
CA TRP A 230 -11.36 -1.37 -0.48
C TRP A 230 -10.43 -0.71 -1.49
N ASP A 231 -10.17 0.58 -1.31
CA ASP A 231 -9.45 1.36 -2.32
C ASP A 231 -7.94 1.33 -2.11
N ASN A 232 -7.23 0.68 -3.01
CA ASN A 232 -5.77 0.57 -2.99
C ASN A 232 -5.05 1.72 -3.70
N LEU A 233 -5.72 2.85 -3.95
CA LEU A 233 -5.16 3.97 -4.71
C LEU A 233 -3.81 4.44 -4.17
N TYR A 234 -3.59 4.34 -2.87
CA TYR A 234 -2.36 4.80 -2.21
C TYR A 234 -1.49 3.67 -1.66
N ALA A 235 -1.90 2.42 -1.82
CA ALA A 235 -1.11 1.30 -1.35
C ALA A 235 0.26 1.28 -2.04
N ASN A 236 1.35 1.18 -1.26
CA ASN A 236 2.73 1.17 -1.75
C ASN A 236 3.55 -0.02 -1.21
N ASP A 237 2.92 -0.98 -0.56
CA ASP A 237 3.55 -2.18 -0.01
C ASP A 237 4.21 -3.07 -1.07
N TYR A 238 3.83 -2.93 -2.33
CA TYR A 238 4.41 -3.63 -3.48
C TYR A 238 5.67 -2.93 -4.05
N ASP A 239 5.92 -1.68 -3.66
CA ASP A 239 7.07 -0.88 -4.09
C ASP A 239 7.50 0.10 -2.98
N GLY A 240 8.26 -0.36 -2.02
CA GLY A 240 8.70 0.43 -0.86
C GLY A 240 9.60 1.64 -1.20
N ARG A 241 9.96 1.86 -2.48
CA ARG A 241 10.71 3.03 -2.94
C ARG A 241 9.79 4.13 -3.47
N ARG A 242 8.50 3.87 -3.54
CA ARG A 242 7.47 4.80 -4.01
C ARG A 242 6.47 5.08 -2.89
N PHE A 243 5.82 6.21 -2.96
CA PHE A 243 4.60 6.54 -2.24
C PHE A 243 3.68 7.33 -3.16
N CYS A 244 2.44 7.50 -2.77
CA CYS A 244 1.48 8.31 -3.50
C CYS A 244 0.94 9.40 -2.58
N CYS A 245 1.07 10.68 -2.97
CA CYS A 245 0.54 11.80 -2.21
C CYS A 245 -0.43 12.67 -3.03
N GLY A 246 -0.89 12.16 -4.17
CA GLY A 246 -1.90 12.85 -4.99
C GLY A 246 -3.29 12.86 -4.35
N PRO A 247 -4.26 13.47 -5.02
CA PRO A 247 -5.64 13.53 -4.52
C PRO A 247 -6.37 12.20 -4.66
N TYR A 248 -7.47 12.04 -3.92
CA TYR A 248 -8.41 10.97 -4.19
C TYR A 248 -9.08 11.23 -5.56
N ALA A 249 -8.78 10.39 -6.53
CA ALA A 249 -9.14 10.61 -7.93
C ALA A 249 -9.57 9.31 -8.64
N GLY A 250 -10.15 9.44 -9.85
CA GLY A 250 -10.63 8.30 -10.64
C GLY A 250 -11.95 7.69 -10.12
N ARG A 251 -12.66 8.40 -9.24
CA ARG A 251 -13.98 8.03 -8.71
C ARG A 251 -14.89 9.24 -8.82
N SER A 252 -16.05 9.06 -9.41
CA SER A 252 -17.04 10.14 -9.48
C SER A 252 -17.86 10.22 -8.18
N PRO A 253 -18.39 11.39 -7.81
CA PRO A 253 -19.26 11.54 -6.62
C PRO A 253 -20.50 10.63 -6.65
N GLU A 254 -21.03 10.32 -7.84
CA GLU A 254 -22.16 9.42 -8.02
C GLU A 254 -21.88 7.99 -7.58
N LEU A 255 -20.59 7.58 -7.58
CA LEU A 255 -20.16 6.27 -7.09
C LEU A 255 -20.66 5.99 -5.66
N ARG A 256 -20.74 7.03 -4.81
CA ARG A 256 -21.19 6.89 -3.42
C ARG A 256 -22.62 6.36 -3.30
N SER A 257 -23.47 6.58 -4.30
CA SER A 257 -24.82 6.04 -4.33
C SER A 257 -24.87 4.55 -4.67
N GLU A 258 -23.80 4.02 -5.26
CA GLU A 258 -23.70 2.63 -5.74
C GLU A 258 -22.87 1.73 -4.80
N VAL A 259 -22.36 2.25 -3.71
CA VAL A 259 -21.54 1.49 -2.76
C VAL A 259 -21.98 1.73 -1.32
N SER A 260 -21.70 0.80 -0.40
CA SER A 260 -21.99 0.95 1.03
C SER A 260 -20.88 1.70 1.77
N GLY A 261 -19.73 1.90 1.15
CA GLY A 261 -18.61 2.61 1.77
C GLY A 261 -17.40 2.71 0.87
N LEU A 262 -16.50 3.61 1.28
CA LEU A 262 -15.18 3.87 0.69
C LEU A 262 -14.14 3.82 1.79
N LEU A 263 -13.34 2.76 1.84
CA LEU A 263 -12.26 2.58 2.80
C LEU A 263 -10.93 2.51 2.05
N CYS A 264 -10.03 3.43 2.37
CA CYS A 264 -8.73 3.55 1.71
C CYS A 264 -7.68 2.67 2.38
N ASN A 265 -6.96 1.87 1.59
CA ASN A 265 -5.71 1.24 1.99
C ASN A 265 -4.56 2.22 1.68
N PRO A 266 -3.89 2.78 2.71
CA PRO A 266 -2.99 3.92 2.57
C PRO A 266 -1.55 3.52 2.24
N ASN A 267 -0.63 4.52 2.18
CA ASN A 267 0.81 4.25 2.20
C ASN A 267 1.22 3.61 3.54
N ASN A 268 2.22 2.74 3.49
CA ASN A 268 2.78 2.10 4.68
C ASN A 268 3.33 3.12 5.69
N GLU A 269 4.01 4.15 5.19
CA GLU A 269 4.59 5.17 6.03
C GLU A 269 3.54 6.18 6.47
N PHE A 270 3.14 6.11 7.72
CA PHE A 270 2.07 6.92 8.30
C PHE A 270 2.15 8.42 7.96
N PRO A 271 3.30 9.11 8.10
CA PRO A 271 3.37 10.56 7.86
C PRO A 271 3.00 10.99 6.43
N LEU A 272 3.06 10.06 5.45
CA LEU A 272 2.81 10.34 4.04
C LEU A 272 1.32 10.30 3.66
N ASN A 273 0.45 9.97 4.62
CA ASN A 273 -0.97 9.77 4.36
C ASN A 273 -1.84 11.03 4.58
N TYR A 274 -1.25 12.16 4.96
CA TYR A 274 -2.01 13.37 5.24
C TYR A 274 -2.85 13.82 4.04
N VAL A 275 -2.22 14.05 2.90
CA VAL A 275 -2.91 14.52 1.67
C VAL A 275 -3.87 13.47 1.10
N PRO A 276 -3.48 12.19 0.94
CA PRO A 276 -4.39 11.11 0.59
C PRO A 276 -5.69 11.08 1.40
N LEU A 277 -5.59 11.00 2.70
CA LEU A 277 -6.74 10.84 3.57
C LEU A 277 -7.56 12.14 3.72
N ARG A 278 -6.90 13.30 3.67
CA ARG A 278 -7.58 14.60 3.68
C ARG A 278 -8.45 14.78 2.44
N THR A 279 -7.95 14.41 1.27
CA THR A 279 -8.71 14.51 0.01
C THR A 279 -9.80 13.43 -0.08
N LEU A 280 -9.58 12.22 0.41
CA LEU A 280 -10.64 11.22 0.58
C LEU A 280 -11.78 11.74 1.45
N ALA A 281 -11.45 12.36 2.59
CA ALA A 281 -12.46 12.91 3.49
C ALA A 281 -13.29 14.03 2.85
N GLU A 282 -12.67 14.84 2.02
CA GLU A 282 -13.37 15.88 1.25
C GLU A 282 -14.27 15.26 0.18
N PHE A 283 -13.75 14.29 -0.59
CA PHE A 283 -14.52 13.53 -1.58
C PHE A 283 -15.74 12.83 -0.96
N ALA A 284 -15.57 12.17 0.18
CA ALA A 284 -16.65 11.44 0.84
C ALA A 284 -17.84 12.33 1.24
N ARG A 285 -17.64 13.66 1.33
CA ARG A 285 -18.64 14.66 1.74
C ARG A 285 -18.99 15.68 0.67
N CYS A 286 -18.32 15.67 -0.50
CA CYS A 286 -18.59 16.67 -1.53
C CYS A 286 -20.04 16.55 -2.02
N ALA A 287 -20.71 17.69 -2.21
CA ALA A 287 -22.12 17.75 -2.59
C ALA A 287 -22.36 18.01 -4.10
N GLY A 288 -21.30 18.17 -4.88
CA GLY A 288 -21.37 18.53 -6.29
C GLY A 288 -20.20 17.95 -7.07
N GLU A 289 -19.72 18.69 -8.05
CA GLU A 289 -18.55 18.32 -8.83
C GLU A 289 -17.32 18.15 -7.93
N TRP A 290 -16.51 17.14 -8.26
CA TRP A 290 -15.27 16.84 -7.57
C TRP A 290 -14.07 17.34 -8.40
N ASP A 291 -13.38 18.36 -7.86
CA ASP A 291 -12.11 18.83 -8.40
C ASP A 291 -10.95 18.28 -7.56
N ALA A 292 -10.41 17.16 -8.00
CA ALA A 292 -9.34 16.46 -7.31
C ALA A 292 -8.07 17.34 -7.17
N ARG A 293 -7.71 18.11 -8.21
CA ARG A 293 -6.52 18.97 -8.17
C ARG A 293 -6.66 20.11 -7.18
N LYS A 294 -7.82 20.74 -7.11
CA LYS A 294 -8.11 21.80 -6.15
C LYS A 294 -8.05 21.28 -4.72
N ALA A 295 -8.64 20.11 -4.46
CA ALA A 295 -8.59 19.45 -3.16
C ALA A 295 -7.14 19.11 -2.76
N TYR A 296 -6.34 18.60 -3.69
CA TYR A 296 -4.91 18.35 -3.49
C TYR A 296 -4.15 19.61 -3.08
N LEU A 297 -4.30 20.70 -3.81
CA LEU A 297 -3.61 21.96 -3.50
C LEU A 297 -4.04 22.53 -2.14
N SER A 298 -5.29 22.35 -1.75
CA SER A 298 -5.76 22.69 -0.41
C SER A 298 -5.11 21.83 0.67
N ALA A 299 -5.10 20.52 0.48
CA ALA A 299 -4.49 19.57 1.40
C ALA A 299 -2.96 19.78 1.52
N MET A 300 -2.26 20.08 0.42
CA MET A 300 -0.84 20.42 0.43
C MET A 300 -0.54 21.67 1.25
N ARG A 301 -1.41 22.70 1.18
CA ARG A 301 -1.28 23.89 2.00
C ARG A 301 -1.50 23.59 3.48
N GLU A 302 -2.46 22.73 3.81
CA GLU A 302 -2.71 22.28 5.18
C GLU A 302 -1.57 21.38 5.72
N TRP A 303 -0.89 20.64 4.84
CA TRP A 303 0.23 19.75 5.20
C TRP A 303 1.57 20.49 5.35
N LEU A 304 1.74 21.65 4.69
CA LEU A 304 2.97 22.44 4.65
C LEU A 304 3.59 22.74 6.04
N PRO A 305 2.82 23.05 7.11
CA PRO A 305 3.40 23.29 8.43
C PRO A 305 4.20 22.11 9.01
N ARG A 306 3.95 20.88 8.53
CA ARG A 306 4.73 19.71 8.95
C ARG A 306 6.13 19.64 8.30
N PHE A 307 6.39 20.49 7.33
CA PHE A 307 7.69 20.63 6.65
C PHE A 307 8.54 21.75 7.25
N GLU A 308 8.33 22.09 8.51
CA GLU A 308 9.23 22.99 9.22
C GLU A 308 10.65 22.44 9.19
N ALA A 309 11.60 23.25 8.67
CA ALA A 309 13.00 22.91 8.55
C ALA A 309 13.90 23.96 9.20
N ILE A 310 15.05 23.56 9.72
CA ILE A 310 16.05 24.49 10.23
C ILE A 310 16.62 25.26 9.04
N GLY A 311 16.62 26.59 9.11
CA GLY A 311 17.17 27.46 8.05
C GLY A 311 16.11 27.96 7.08
N GLN A 312 16.24 27.67 5.79
CA GLN A 312 15.33 28.15 4.76
C GLN A 312 13.97 27.44 4.81
N PRO A 313 12.85 28.16 4.86
CA PRO A 313 11.53 27.55 4.91
C PRO A 313 11.22 26.82 3.60
N VAL A 314 10.42 25.75 3.70
CA VAL A 314 9.82 25.09 2.54
C VAL A 314 8.65 25.93 2.04
N THR A 315 8.60 26.20 0.73
CA THR A 315 7.46 26.91 0.13
C THR A 315 6.38 25.92 -0.33
N LEU A 316 5.15 26.42 -0.47
CA LEU A 316 4.06 25.60 -1.00
C LEU A 316 4.35 25.14 -2.43
N GLU A 317 4.93 26.00 -3.25
CA GLU A 317 5.28 25.71 -4.64
C GLU A 317 6.34 24.62 -4.74
N ASP A 318 7.34 24.60 -3.85
CA ASP A 318 8.35 23.54 -3.79
C ASP A 318 7.74 22.23 -3.30
N LEU A 319 6.85 22.28 -2.31
CA LEU A 319 6.16 21.10 -1.81
C LEU A 319 5.22 20.51 -2.87
N VAL A 320 4.50 21.33 -3.63
CA VAL A 320 3.64 20.90 -4.73
C VAL A 320 4.47 20.28 -5.86
N LEU A 321 5.58 20.92 -6.25
CA LEU A 321 6.50 20.38 -7.26
C LEU A 321 7.05 19.00 -6.86
N PHE A 322 7.43 18.83 -5.60
CA PHE A 322 7.85 17.53 -5.06
C PHE A 322 6.70 16.53 -5.02
N GLY A 323 5.53 16.93 -4.53
CA GLY A 323 4.36 16.07 -4.45
C GLY A 323 3.88 15.59 -5.82
N ASP A 324 4.00 16.43 -6.85
CA ASP A 324 3.69 16.05 -8.23
C ASP A 324 4.62 14.94 -8.76
N CYS A 325 5.83 14.81 -8.22
CA CYS A 325 6.74 13.69 -8.52
C CYS A 325 6.28 12.35 -7.92
N TYR A 326 5.35 12.36 -6.97
CA TYR A 326 4.80 11.19 -6.27
C TYR A 326 3.27 11.24 -6.23
N TYR A 327 2.65 11.60 -7.34
CA TYR A 327 1.25 11.97 -7.39
C TYR A 327 0.31 10.78 -7.22
N LEU A 328 0.10 9.99 -8.26
CA LEU A 328 -0.78 8.82 -8.26
C LEU A 328 -0.06 7.58 -8.84
N PRO A 329 -0.58 6.37 -8.64
CA PRO A 329 0.05 5.16 -9.16
C PRO A 329 0.27 5.16 -10.67
N TYR A 330 -0.58 5.85 -11.42
CA TYR A 330 -0.65 5.80 -12.88
C TYR A 330 -0.22 7.07 -13.59
N GLU A 331 -0.04 8.16 -12.83
CA GLU A 331 0.28 9.46 -13.41
C GLU A 331 1.04 10.34 -12.45
N GLU A 332 1.87 11.19 -13.01
CA GLU A 332 2.54 12.26 -12.30
C GLU A 332 1.65 13.50 -12.24
N GLY A 333 1.91 14.39 -11.29
CA GLY A 333 1.27 15.70 -11.28
C GLY A 333 1.82 16.62 -12.38
N PRO A 334 1.10 17.71 -12.69
CA PRO A 334 1.42 18.57 -13.84
C PRO A 334 2.87 19.10 -13.86
N GLU A 335 3.42 19.46 -12.71
CA GLU A 335 4.80 19.98 -12.63
C GLU A 335 5.84 18.90 -12.93
N ALA A 336 5.62 17.67 -12.49
CA ALA A 336 6.51 16.54 -12.78
C ALA A 336 6.38 16.07 -14.23
N GLU A 337 5.18 16.07 -14.80
CA GLU A 337 4.97 15.77 -16.21
C GLU A 337 5.68 16.79 -17.11
N ALA A 338 5.57 18.08 -16.79
CA ALA A 338 6.30 19.13 -17.52
C ALA A 338 7.82 18.97 -17.42
N LEU A 339 8.34 18.52 -16.25
CA LEU A 339 9.76 18.19 -16.10
C LEU A 339 10.17 17.03 -17.01
N PHE A 340 9.36 15.97 -17.04
CA PHE A 340 9.63 14.79 -17.86
C PHE A 340 9.64 15.12 -19.35
N GLU A 341 8.59 15.79 -19.87
CA GLU A 341 8.46 16.18 -21.27
C GLU A 341 9.61 17.08 -21.71
N ARG A 342 9.96 18.06 -20.88
CA ARG A 342 11.08 18.97 -21.11
C ARG A 342 12.40 18.22 -21.20
N THR A 343 12.65 17.31 -20.26
CA THR A 343 13.86 16.47 -20.24
C THR A 343 13.95 15.61 -21.50
N GLN A 344 12.86 14.95 -21.87
CA GLN A 344 12.78 14.13 -23.09
C GLN A 344 13.07 14.96 -24.35
N SER A 345 12.48 16.15 -24.43
CA SER A 345 12.68 17.09 -25.54
C SER A 345 14.15 17.53 -25.67
N LEU A 346 14.78 17.90 -24.54
CA LEU A 346 16.20 18.30 -24.53
C LEU A 346 17.14 17.16 -24.97
N LEU A 347 16.86 15.92 -24.50
CA LEU A 347 17.71 14.79 -24.87
C LEU A 347 17.56 14.38 -26.34
N ALA A 348 16.40 14.61 -26.96
CA ALA A 348 16.14 14.31 -28.37
C ALA A 348 16.74 15.31 -29.34
N ARG A 349 16.99 16.56 -28.91
CA ARG A 349 17.47 17.67 -29.78
C ARG A 349 18.98 17.93 -29.65
N LYS A 350 19.53 18.67 -30.61
CA LYS A 350 20.90 19.19 -30.51
C LYS A 350 20.94 20.37 -29.52
N PRO A 351 22.08 20.61 -28.85
CA PRO A 351 22.19 21.72 -27.89
C PRO A 351 21.89 23.12 -28.50
N ALA A 352 22.20 23.32 -29.78
CA ALA A 352 21.88 24.58 -30.49
C ALA A 352 20.36 24.86 -30.59
N ASP A 353 19.52 23.80 -30.48
CA ASP A 353 18.06 23.87 -30.63
C ASP A 353 17.31 23.89 -29.29
N TRP A 354 18.03 23.96 -28.17
CA TRP A 354 17.40 23.88 -26.82
C TRP A 354 16.65 25.17 -26.41
N GLY A 355 17.11 26.34 -26.90
CA GLY A 355 16.47 27.62 -26.59
C GLY A 355 16.33 27.88 -25.08
N GLU A 356 15.16 28.34 -24.65
CA GLU A 356 14.87 28.64 -23.25
C GLU A 356 14.55 27.39 -22.43
N GLU A 357 14.27 26.24 -23.05
CA GLU A 357 13.89 25.02 -22.35
C GLU A 357 15.00 24.49 -21.43
N ILE A 358 16.28 24.67 -21.84
CA ILE A 358 17.42 24.30 -20.98
C ILE A 358 17.44 25.08 -19.68
N SER A 359 17.13 26.38 -19.72
CA SER A 359 17.07 27.22 -18.54
C SER A 359 15.87 26.85 -17.64
N ALA A 360 14.73 26.51 -18.24
CA ALA A 360 13.56 26.04 -17.52
C ALA A 360 13.80 24.68 -16.84
N PHE A 361 14.42 23.72 -17.54
CA PHE A 361 14.84 22.44 -16.95
C PHE A 361 15.77 22.66 -15.75
N ARG A 362 16.83 23.45 -15.92
CA ARG A 362 17.80 23.71 -14.85
C ARG A 362 17.16 24.36 -13.62
N ARG A 363 16.27 25.34 -13.82
CA ARG A 363 15.55 25.96 -12.69
C ARG A 363 14.70 24.94 -11.92
N GLN A 364 13.95 24.09 -12.61
CA GLN A 364 13.06 23.11 -11.99
C GLN A 364 13.86 22.01 -11.30
N ALA A 365 14.91 21.48 -11.93
CA ALA A 365 15.81 20.49 -11.34
C ALA A 365 16.56 21.05 -10.12
N ALA A 366 17.03 22.30 -10.18
CA ALA A 366 17.68 22.96 -9.04
C ALA A 366 16.72 23.10 -7.85
N ARG A 367 15.49 23.55 -8.07
CA ARG A 367 14.46 23.66 -7.01
C ARG A 367 14.20 22.31 -6.33
N LEU A 368 14.05 21.23 -7.09
CA LEU A 368 13.86 19.89 -6.53
C LEU A 368 15.09 19.42 -5.73
N ARG A 369 16.29 19.64 -6.23
CA ARG A 369 17.53 19.30 -5.51
C ARG A 369 17.68 20.09 -4.21
N GLU A 370 17.41 21.39 -4.24
CA GLU A 370 17.41 22.25 -3.05
C GLU A 370 16.34 21.80 -2.05
N PHE A 371 15.15 21.44 -2.54
CA PHE A 371 14.11 20.83 -1.70
C PHE A 371 14.62 19.56 -1.02
N CYS A 372 15.22 18.62 -1.79
CA CYS A 372 15.77 17.39 -1.23
C CYS A 372 16.83 17.65 -0.14
N VAL A 373 17.67 18.68 -0.31
CA VAL A 373 18.65 19.07 0.71
C VAL A 373 17.96 19.62 1.94
N ARG A 374 16.99 20.54 1.78
CA ARG A 374 16.24 21.09 2.92
C ARG A 374 15.50 20.03 3.75
N MET A 375 15.08 18.92 3.13
CA MET A 375 14.45 17.81 3.86
C MET A 375 15.38 17.18 4.90
N THR A 376 16.71 17.26 4.75
CA THR A 376 17.64 16.75 5.77
C THR A 376 17.52 17.49 7.10
N ASP A 377 17.05 18.73 7.06
CA ASP A 377 16.92 19.63 8.21
C ASP A 377 15.49 19.70 8.76
N LEU A 378 14.59 18.79 8.33
CA LEU A 378 13.22 18.71 8.84
C LEU A 378 13.20 18.50 10.36
N CYS A 379 12.42 19.33 11.07
CA CYS A 379 12.21 19.20 12.51
C CYS A 379 11.45 17.90 12.84
N GLN A 380 10.47 17.51 12.02
CA GLN A 380 9.72 16.27 12.17
C GLN A 380 10.51 15.08 11.60
N ARG A 381 11.32 14.45 12.45
CA ARG A 381 12.20 13.33 12.03
C ARG A 381 11.46 12.12 11.47
N PRO A 382 10.29 11.69 11.97
CA PRO A 382 9.52 10.61 11.34
C PRO A 382 9.16 10.91 9.87
N LEU A 383 8.74 12.14 9.56
CA LEU A 383 8.46 12.57 8.19
C LEU A 383 9.73 12.53 7.32
N PHE A 384 10.87 13.00 7.85
CA PHE A 384 12.15 12.89 7.16
C PHE A 384 12.47 11.43 6.80
N TYR A 385 12.39 10.50 7.77
CA TYR A 385 12.73 9.10 7.53
C TYR A 385 11.77 8.43 6.54
N ALA A 386 10.50 8.80 6.56
CA ALA A 386 9.52 8.35 5.58
C ALA A 386 9.88 8.81 4.15
N LEU A 387 10.47 9.99 4.01
CA LEU A 387 10.85 10.58 2.72
C LEU A 387 12.28 10.26 2.27
N SER A 388 13.22 10.07 3.20
CA SER A 388 14.68 10.17 2.99
C SER A 388 15.19 9.36 1.79
N ARG A 389 14.75 8.11 1.63
CA ARG A 389 15.18 7.27 0.52
C ARG A 389 14.67 7.80 -0.82
N ARG A 390 13.43 8.26 -0.87
CA ARG A 390 12.74 8.72 -2.08
C ARG A 390 13.32 10.03 -2.58
N ILE A 391 13.55 10.98 -1.67
CA ILE A 391 14.17 12.26 -2.02
C ILE A 391 15.61 12.07 -2.50
N TRP A 392 16.34 11.11 -1.92
CA TRP A 392 17.70 10.82 -2.32
C TRP A 392 17.77 10.27 -3.75
N GLU A 393 16.92 9.30 -4.07
CA GLU A 393 16.88 8.69 -5.40
C GLU A 393 16.45 9.69 -6.49
N LEU A 394 15.48 10.55 -6.18
CA LEU A 394 15.09 11.65 -7.10
C LEU A 394 16.26 12.61 -7.35
N ARG A 395 16.96 13.00 -6.30
CA ARG A 395 18.12 13.88 -6.39
C ARG A 395 19.23 13.29 -7.26
N GLU A 396 19.60 12.02 -7.02
CA GLU A 396 20.64 11.32 -7.79
C GLU A 396 20.29 11.27 -9.29
N GLU A 397 19.03 11.03 -9.62
CA GLU A 397 18.57 11.02 -11.00
C GLU A 397 18.65 12.41 -11.65
N LEU A 398 18.24 13.45 -10.95
CA LEU A 398 18.35 14.84 -11.43
C LEU A 398 19.81 15.27 -11.60
N ASP A 399 20.70 14.86 -10.71
CA ASP A 399 22.13 15.12 -10.81
C ASP A 399 22.76 14.42 -12.03
N LEU A 400 22.35 13.20 -12.34
CA LEU A 400 22.79 12.49 -13.55
C LEU A 400 22.31 13.21 -14.81
N LEU A 401 21.04 13.56 -14.87
CA LEU A 401 20.44 14.25 -16.02
C LEU A 401 21.12 15.60 -16.28
N GLU A 402 21.38 16.38 -15.24
CA GLU A 402 22.06 17.67 -15.40
C GLU A 402 23.49 17.51 -15.89
N ARG A 403 24.26 16.57 -15.34
CA ARG A 403 25.60 16.25 -15.83
C ARG A 403 25.56 15.81 -17.28
N TYR A 404 24.57 15.04 -17.69
CA TYR A 404 24.43 14.62 -19.07
C TYR A 404 24.11 15.80 -20.02
N VAL A 405 23.19 16.68 -19.61
CA VAL A 405 22.85 17.91 -20.35
C VAL A 405 24.08 18.82 -20.46
N GLU A 406 24.86 18.99 -19.40
CA GLU A 406 26.09 19.76 -19.42
C GLU A 406 27.14 19.14 -20.37
N PHE A 407 27.33 17.83 -20.31
CA PHE A 407 28.20 17.08 -21.21
C PHE A 407 27.82 17.33 -22.68
N LYS A 408 26.54 17.23 -23.02
CA LYS A 408 26.05 17.51 -24.37
C LYS A 408 26.26 18.98 -24.77
N SER A 409 26.03 19.94 -23.88
CA SER A 409 26.19 21.37 -24.17
C SER A 409 27.63 21.76 -24.50
N LYS A 410 28.61 21.03 -23.96
CA LYS A 410 30.04 21.21 -24.25
C LYS A 410 30.52 20.47 -25.51
N GLY A 411 29.59 19.97 -26.32
CA GLY A 411 29.92 19.30 -27.60
C GLY A 411 30.30 17.83 -27.46
N GLY A 412 30.14 17.25 -26.26
CA GLY A 412 30.44 15.85 -25.98
C GLY A 412 31.80 15.47 -26.52
N ALA A 413 32.89 15.96 -25.90
CA ALA A 413 34.25 15.68 -26.41
C ALA A 413 34.40 14.18 -26.68
N ALA A 414 34.97 13.81 -27.82
CA ALA A 414 35.04 12.44 -28.34
C ALA A 414 35.64 11.40 -27.35
N ASN A 415 36.27 11.87 -26.25
CA ASN A 415 36.91 11.06 -25.22
C ASN A 415 36.35 11.28 -23.81
N ALA A 416 35.32 12.11 -23.62
CA ALA A 416 34.68 12.33 -22.32
C ALA A 416 33.24 11.80 -22.35
N ALA A 417 33.01 10.70 -21.68
CA ALA A 417 31.69 10.11 -21.55
C ALA A 417 31.03 10.58 -20.25
N CYS A 418 29.73 10.81 -20.27
CA CYS A 418 28.98 11.05 -19.04
C CYS A 418 28.95 9.79 -18.22
N ARG A 419 29.45 9.85 -17.00
CA ARG A 419 29.43 8.73 -16.02
C ARG A 419 28.77 9.17 -14.73
N SER A 420 28.22 8.22 -14.00
CA SER A 420 27.75 8.41 -12.64
C SER A 420 28.22 7.25 -11.78
N ASP A 421 28.92 7.58 -10.68
CA ASP A 421 29.40 6.59 -9.72
C ASP A 421 28.30 6.21 -8.69
N SER A 422 27.25 7.01 -8.62
CA SER A 422 26.14 6.85 -7.66
C SER A 422 24.82 6.45 -8.32
N HIS A 423 24.83 6.05 -9.60
CA HIS A 423 23.61 5.63 -10.26
C HIS A 423 23.03 4.36 -9.64
N LEU A 424 21.79 4.46 -9.17
CA LEU A 424 21.06 3.33 -8.63
C LEU A 424 20.22 2.66 -9.74
N PRO A 425 20.35 1.34 -9.96
CA PRO A 425 19.50 0.64 -10.91
C PRO A 425 18.02 0.86 -10.59
N GLY A 426 17.22 1.13 -11.62
CA GLY A 426 15.79 1.31 -11.50
C GLY A 426 15.12 0.06 -10.96
N THR A 427 14.65 0.10 -9.70
CA THR A 427 13.92 -0.99 -9.06
C THR A 427 12.43 -0.65 -8.90
N TYR A 428 12.03 0.55 -9.32
CA TYR A 428 10.65 0.99 -9.26
C TYR A 428 9.80 0.37 -10.35
N ARG A 429 8.54 0.16 -10.06
CA ARG A 429 7.54 -0.26 -11.05
C ARG A 429 6.93 0.91 -11.82
N GLY A 430 6.91 2.10 -11.26
CA GLY A 430 6.38 3.30 -11.89
C GLY A 430 6.80 4.58 -11.18
N GLY A 431 6.29 5.75 -11.63
CA GLY A 431 6.60 7.07 -11.11
C GLY A 431 7.68 7.81 -11.91
N ILE A 432 7.95 9.07 -11.53
CA ILE A 432 8.84 9.97 -12.26
C ILE A 432 10.28 9.46 -12.35
N VAL A 433 10.83 8.91 -11.25
CA VAL A 433 12.24 8.47 -11.23
C VAL A 433 12.50 7.37 -12.25
N PRO A 434 11.75 6.26 -12.34
CA PRO A 434 11.93 5.28 -13.40
C PRO A 434 11.68 5.81 -14.81
N ARG A 435 10.76 6.77 -14.96
CA ARG A 435 10.51 7.41 -16.26
C ARG A 435 11.73 8.19 -16.72
N LEU A 436 12.34 8.96 -15.83
CA LEU A 436 13.58 9.70 -16.11
C LEU A 436 14.76 8.76 -16.38
N GLN A 437 14.91 7.67 -15.59
CA GLN A 437 15.95 6.66 -15.80
C GLN A 437 15.89 6.01 -17.19
N ARG A 438 14.68 5.83 -17.73
CA ARG A 438 14.50 5.27 -19.08
C ARG A 438 14.88 6.22 -20.21
N LEU A 439 15.19 7.46 -19.92
CA LEU A 439 15.67 8.43 -20.94
C LEU A 439 17.16 8.24 -21.25
N LEU A 440 17.93 7.74 -20.29
CA LEU A 440 19.35 7.44 -20.44
C LEU A 440 19.59 5.95 -20.16
N VAL A 441 20.38 5.30 -21.01
CA VAL A 441 20.78 3.89 -20.86
C VAL A 441 22.25 3.82 -20.52
N GLN A 442 22.58 3.10 -19.45
CA GLN A 442 23.96 2.79 -19.11
C GLN A 442 24.53 1.79 -20.12
N GLN A 443 25.67 2.14 -20.70
CA GLN A 443 26.40 1.30 -21.62
C GLN A 443 27.32 0.33 -20.85
N PRO A 444 27.81 -0.76 -21.50
CA PRO A 444 28.70 -1.72 -20.85
C PRO A 444 29.99 -1.13 -20.26
N ASP A 445 30.43 0.01 -20.79
CA ASP A 445 31.62 0.74 -20.32
C ASP A 445 31.32 1.71 -19.16
N GLY A 446 30.10 1.69 -18.61
CA GLY A 446 29.65 2.56 -17.53
C GLY A 446 29.23 3.96 -17.97
N THR A 447 29.26 4.28 -19.26
CA THR A 447 28.79 5.55 -19.80
C THR A 447 27.28 5.56 -19.99
N PHE A 448 26.69 6.76 -20.17
CA PHE A 448 25.25 6.94 -20.41
C PHE A 448 25.00 7.50 -21.81
N ALA A 449 23.97 7.01 -22.47
CA ALA A 449 23.51 7.49 -23.76
C ALA A 449 21.97 7.57 -23.80
N PRO A 450 21.38 8.51 -24.60
CA PRO A 450 19.94 8.56 -24.77
C PRO A 450 19.42 7.33 -25.49
N VAL A 451 18.22 6.90 -25.13
CA VAL A 451 17.49 5.85 -25.84
C VAL A 451 17.15 6.33 -27.25
N ARG A 452 17.67 5.64 -28.30
CA ARG A 452 17.60 6.09 -29.69
C ARG A 452 16.36 5.62 -30.46
N HIS A 453 15.65 4.59 -30.02
CA HIS A 453 14.52 4.02 -30.77
C HIS A 453 13.32 3.66 -29.91
N LYS A 454 12.11 3.71 -30.52
CA LYS A 454 10.89 3.15 -29.92
C LYS A 454 11.01 1.63 -29.66
N SER A 455 11.86 0.92 -30.41
CA SER A 455 12.18 -0.50 -30.20
C SER A 455 13.07 -0.75 -28.98
N ASP A 456 13.85 0.24 -28.55
CA ASP A 456 14.63 0.18 -27.31
C ASP A 456 13.80 0.50 -26.06
N ARG A 457 12.58 0.99 -26.27
CA ARG A 457 11.55 0.86 -25.27
C ARG A 457 11.26 -0.65 -25.19
N GLN A 458 12.00 -1.35 -24.34
CA GLN A 458 11.41 -2.55 -23.77
C GLN A 458 10.01 -2.10 -23.36
N THR A 459 9.01 -2.57 -24.09
CA THR A 459 7.67 -2.62 -23.60
C THR A 459 7.80 -3.47 -22.34
N PHE A 460 8.13 -2.81 -21.24
CA PHE A 460 7.70 -3.30 -19.97
C PHE A 460 6.16 -3.25 -20.10
N HIS A 461 5.58 -4.32 -20.60
CA HIS A 461 4.33 -4.76 -20.06
C HIS A 461 4.62 -4.67 -18.56
N GLU A 462 4.05 -3.67 -17.91
CA GLU A 462 3.99 -3.70 -16.46
C GLU A 462 3.57 -5.14 -16.16
N PRO A 463 4.43 -5.96 -15.53
CA PRO A 463 3.96 -7.26 -15.13
C PRO A 463 2.70 -6.94 -14.36
N PRO A 464 1.58 -7.63 -14.61
CA PRO A 464 0.35 -7.34 -13.91
C PRO A 464 0.74 -7.11 -12.46
N LEU A 465 0.21 -6.05 -11.82
CA LEU A 465 0.46 -5.74 -10.41
C LEU A 465 -0.05 -6.91 -9.57
N SER A 466 0.54 -8.08 -9.79
CA SER A 466 0.43 -9.21 -8.90
C SER A 466 1.33 -8.88 -7.73
N ARG A 467 0.75 -8.74 -6.56
CA ARG A 467 1.52 -8.89 -5.33
C ARG A 467 2.41 -10.12 -5.52
N PRO A 468 3.67 -10.13 -5.08
CA PRO A 468 4.43 -11.35 -5.05
C PRO A 468 3.52 -12.37 -4.36
N SER A 469 3.20 -13.45 -5.06
CA SER A 469 2.48 -14.57 -4.45
C SER A 469 3.17 -14.82 -3.14
N ALA A 470 2.42 -14.85 -2.03
CA ALA A 470 2.95 -15.01 -0.68
C ALA A 470 3.57 -16.41 -0.54
N THR A 471 4.68 -16.64 -1.20
CA THR A 471 5.54 -17.82 -1.10
C THR A 471 6.61 -17.57 -0.04
N LEU A 472 6.18 -17.05 1.10
CA LEU A 472 6.85 -17.25 2.36
C LEU A 472 5.98 -18.17 3.23
N SER A 473 5.62 -19.32 2.66
CA SER A 473 5.27 -20.47 3.52
C SER A 473 6.56 -20.88 4.20
N PRO A 474 6.63 -20.93 5.53
CA PRO A 474 7.77 -21.55 6.20
C PRO A 474 7.93 -22.97 5.65
N PRO A 475 9.18 -23.48 5.50
CA PRO A 475 9.40 -24.83 5.01
C PRO A 475 8.60 -25.77 5.90
N ARG A 476 7.72 -26.57 5.31
CA ARG A 476 6.98 -27.63 6.01
C ARG A 476 8.01 -28.52 6.69
N GLY A 477 8.02 -28.54 8.01
CA GLY A 477 8.71 -29.54 8.78
C GLY A 477 8.18 -30.91 8.35
N GLU A 478 8.98 -31.66 7.62
CA GLU A 478 8.73 -33.07 7.35
C GLU A 478 8.62 -33.78 8.69
N ARG A 479 7.44 -34.24 9.03
CA ARG A 479 7.25 -35.24 10.08
C ARG A 479 7.92 -36.50 9.58
N ALA A 480 9.11 -36.81 10.12
CA ALA A 480 9.83 -38.03 9.87
C ALA A 480 8.94 -39.24 10.18
N GLY A 481 8.54 -39.96 9.14
CA GLY A 481 8.04 -41.32 9.24
C GLY A 481 9.14 -42.24 9.79
N ARG A 482 8.79 -43.10 10.73
CA ARG A 482 9.69 -44.09 11.36
C ARG A 482 10.29 -45.04 10.33
N GLY A 483 11.61 -45.21 10.39
CA GLY A 483 12.26 -46.43 10.03
C GLY A 483 13.32 -46.35 8.94
N ALA A 484 14.60 -46.13 9.28
CA ALA A 484 15.80 -46.79 8.74
C ALA A 484 17.04 -46.34 9.53
N ARG A 485 17.96 -47.27 9.71
CA ARG A 485 19.14 -47.26 10.57
C ARG A 485 20.26 -46.29 10.12
N PRO A 486 21.21 -45.94 11.03
CA PRO A 486 22.10 -44.80 10.85
C PRO A 486 23.32 -45.08 10.00
N GLY A 487 23.62 -44.17 9.06
CA GLY A 487 24.90 -44.07 8.36
C GLY A 487 25.65 -42.83 8.86
N ARG A 488 26.93 -43.03 9.17
CA ARG A 488 27.90 -42.14 9.78
C ARG A 488 27.84 -40.68 9.36
N ILE A 489 27.75 -39.81 10.36
CA ILE A 489 28.03 -38.38 10.31
C ILE A 489 29.55 -38.17 10.42
N MET A 490 30.14 -37.50 9.44
CA MET A 490 31.45 -36.88 9.53
C MET A 490 31.34 -35.51 8.84
N ALA A 491 31.12 -34.45 9.58
CA ALA A 491 31.45 -33.06 9.28
C ALA A 491 30.69 -32.09 10.26
N GLY A 492 31.13 -32.01 11.48
CA GLY A 492 30.58 -31.13 12.50
C GLY A 492 31.63 -30.44 13.37
N GLU A 493 32.92 -30.74 13.21
CA GLU A 493 33.94 -30.21 14.14
C GLU A 493 34.81 -29.07 13.61
N GLN A 494 34.61 -28.59 12.37
CA GLN A 494 35.44 -27.51 11.83
C GLN A 494 34.80 -26.10 11.96
N VAL A 495 33.50 -25.99 12.18
CA VAL A 495 32.84 -24.68 12.26
C VAL A 495 32.90 -24.08 13.68
N GLN A 496 33.07 -24.91 14.71
CA GLN A 496 33.14 -24.40 16.09
C GLN A 496 34.54 -23.89 16.49
N LYS A 497 35.59 -24.22 15.78
CA LYS A 497 36.97 -23.73 16.08
C LYS A 497 37.29 -22.38 15.46
N GLU A 498 36.55 -21.92 14.47
CA GLU A 498 36.74 -20.55 13.91
C GLU A 498 35.97 -19.46 14.64
N GLN A 499 34.95 -19.78 15.43
CA GLN A 499 34.21 -18.81 16.23
C GLN A 499 34.82 -18.50 17.60
N GLU A 500 35.69 -19.37 18.13
CA GLU A 500 36.41 -19.10 19.40
C GLU A 500 37.71 -18.32 19.23
N ALA A 501 38.24 -18.20 18.00
CA ALA A 501 39.50 -17.47 17.76
C ALA A 501 39.32 -15.95 17.55
N THR A 502 38.11 -15.45 17.39
CA THR A 502 37.84 -14.01 17.17
C THR A 502 37.45 -13.23 18.43
N HIS A 503 37.41 -13.86 19.59
CA HIS A 503 36.99 -13.20 20.86
C HIS A 503 38.12 -12.84 21.84
N LYS A 504 39.37 -12.93 21.42
CA LYS A 504 40.51 -12.53 22.29
C LYS A 504 41.39 -11.49 21.61
N ALA A 505 40.91 -10.29 21.39
CA ALA A 505 41.74 -9.10 21.26
C ALA A 505 40.90 -7.83 21.11
N LYS A 506 40.49 -7.19 22.21
CA LYS A 506 40.20 -5.75 22.26
C LYS A 506 40.69 -5.21 23.61
N PRO A 507 41.52 -4.18 23.62
CA PRO A 507 41.94 -3.49 24.85
C PRO A 507 40.83 -2.58 25.39
N PRO A 508 40.84 -2.21 26.67
CA PRO A 508 39.79 -1.44 27.33
C PRO A 508 39.82 0.03 26.93
N ILE A 509 38.63 0.60 26.73
CA ILE A 509 38.40 2.03 26.51
C ILE A 509 38.47 2.75 27.88
N PRO A 510 39.22 3.85 28.03
CA PRO A 510 39.23 4.60 29.29
C PRO A 510 37.98 5.46 29.45
N SER A 511 37.37 5.37 30.61
CA SER A 511 36.38 6.29 31.14
C SER A 511 36.95 7.69 31.33
N ARG A 512 36.38 8.72 30.71
CA ARG A 512 36.36 10.09 31.30
C ARG A 512 35.32 10.97 30.60
N LEU A 513 34.45 11.49 31.46
CA LEU A 513 33.68 12.75 31.47
C LEU A 513 32.62 12.93 30.36
#